data_a31901a74843b95625ab1f64e1d6bcae
#
_entry.id   a31901a74843b95625ab1f64e1d6bcae
#
_cell.length_a   1.000
_cell.length_b   1.000
_cell.length_c   1.000
_cell.angle_alpha   90.00
_cell.angle_beta   90.00
_cell.angle_gamma   90.00
#
_symmetry.space_group_name_H-M   'P 1'
#
loop_
_entity.id
_entity.type
_entity.pdbx_description
1 polymer ?
#
loop_
_entity_poly.entity_id
_entity_poly.type
_entity_poly.pdbx_seq_one_letter_code
_entity_poly.pdbx_strand_id
1 'polypeptide(L)'
;MVKNSKKMANKETKQTVTTTTAKSPYDIALEQLAMSAAKLKLDPGIHEVLKYPERILTVSVPVRMDDGSVKVFTGFRSQHNSARGPCKGGIRYHPNVTLDEVKALSAWMTWKCGVVGIPYGGGKGGIICDPKKMSNGELERMTRK
;
A
#
# COMPACT_ATOMS: atom_id res chain seq x y z
N MET A 1 -13.52 66.08 24.13
CA MET A 1 -13.96 64.68 24.30
C MET A 1 -13.16 63.79 23.34
N VAL A 2 -12.15 63.15 23.88
CA VAL A 2 -11.19 62.29 23.09
C VAL A 2 -11.52 60.86 23.42
N LYS A 3 -11.92 60.06 22.39
CA LYS A 3 -12.15 58.63 22.54
C LYS A 3 -10.87 57.85 22.22
N ASN A 4 -10.31 57.22 23.23
CA ASN A 4 -9.21 56.28 23.15
C ASN A 4 -9.68 54.95 22.54
N SER A 5 -9.16 54.59 21.37
CA SER A 5 -9.31 53.25 20.80
C SER A 5 -8.08 52.40 21.15
N LYS A 6 -8.24 51.45 22.06
CA LYS A 6 -7.23 50.44 22.38
C LYS A 6 -7.17 49.42 21.25
N LYS A 7 -6.04 49.33 20.56
CA LYS A 7 -5.69 48.32 19.58
C LYS A 7 -5.28 47.05 20.32
N MET A 8 -6.12 46.02 20.32
CA MET A 8 -5.76 44.70 20.82
C MET A 8 -4.93 43.98 19.74
N ALA A 9 -3.67 43.74 20.04
CA ALA A 9 -2.80 42.89 19.21
C ALA A 9 -3.12 41.42 19.50
N ASN A 10 -3.63 40.75 18.49
CA ASN A 10 -3.88 39.31 18.50
C ASN A 10 -2.54 38.58 18.25
N LYS A 11 -2.01 37.94 19.29
CA LYS A 11 -0.80 37.14 19.22
C LYS A 11 -1.19 35.74 18.75
N GLU A 12 -1.13 35.47 17.42
CA GLU A 12 -1.26 34.13 16.87
C GLU A 12 -0.04 33.31 17.28
N THR A 13 -0.25 32.39 18.19
CA THR A 13 0.73 31.38 18.56
C THR A 13 0.73 30.31 17.49
N LYS A 14 1.67 30.36 16.55
CA LYS A 14 1.94 29.25 15.62
C LYS A 14 2.45 28.06 16.43
N GLN A 15 1.57 27.12 16.73
CA GLN A 15 1.96 25.79 17.17
C GLN A 15 2.52 25.03 15.96
N THR A 16 3.82 24.90 15.89
CA THR A 16 4.51 23.99 14.94
C THR A 16 4.27 22.57 15.45
N VAL A 17 3.24 21.90 14.93
CA VAL A 17 3.03 20.48 15.16
C VAL A 17 4.08 19.73 14.34
N THR A 18 5.18 19.36 14.98
CA THR A 18 6.16 18.41 14.43
C THR A 18 5.56 17.02 14.52
N THR A 19 4.70 16.65 13.60
CA THR A 19 4.29 15.26 13.39
C THR A 19 5.48 14.50 12.81
N THR A 20 6.21 13.79 13.65
CA THR A 20 7.14 12.74 13.22
C THR A 20 6.26 11.60 12.67
N THR A 21 5.85 11.70 11.42
CA THR A 21 5.13 10.63 10.71
C THR A 21 6.08 9.47 10.53
N ALA A 22 5.78 8.33 11.17
CA ALA A 22 6.48 7.09 10.91
C ALA A 22 6.45 6.82 9.40
N LYS A 23 7.62 6.46 8.81
CA LYS A 23 7.73 6.16 7.38
C LYS A 23 6.76 5.06 7.00
N SER A 24 6.08 5.24 5.87
CA SER A 24 5.20 4.21 5.35
C SER A 24 6.01 2.99 4.87
N PRO A 25 5.42 1.79 4.83
CA PRO A 25 6.08 0.62 4.25
C PRO A 25 6.58 0.86 2.82
N TYR A 26 5.85 1.65 2.04
CA TYR A 26 6.26 1.95 0.67
C TYR A 26 7.43 2.93 0.59
N ASP A 27 7.49 3.91 1.48
CA ASP A 27 8.65 4.81 1.59
C ASP A 27 9.92 4.03 1.92
N ILE A 28 9.83 3.04 2.82
CA ILE A 28 10.95 2.14 3.16
C ILE A 28 11.41 1.36 1.93
N ALA A 29 10.47 0.83 1.14
CA ALA A 29 10.78 0.11 -0.09
C ALA A 29 11.48 1.00 -1.11
N LEU A 30 11.03 2.25 -1.28
CA LEU A 30 11.65 3.23 -2.18
C LEU A 30 13.07 3.63 -1.72
N GLU A 31 13.30 3.78 -0.42
CA GLU A 31 14.64 4.06 0.11
C GLU A 31 15.60 2.90 -0.16
N GLN A 32 15.17 1.65 0.03
CA GLN A 32 15.98 0.47 -0.28
C GLN A 32 16.34 0.42 -1.77
N LEU A 33 15.37 0.74 -2.64
CA LEU A 33 15.60 0.85 -4.08
C LEU A 33 16.62 1.94 -4.39
N ALA A 34 16.48 3.13 -3.81
CA ALA A 34 17.40 4.25 -4.04
C ALA A 34 18.83 3.92 -3.61
N MET A 35 19.01 3.27 -2.45
CA MET A 35 20.34 2.82 -1.99
C MET A 35 20.97 1.81 -2.96
N SER A 36 20.17 0.87 -3.47
CA SER A 36 20.64 -0.14 -4.42
C SER A 36 20.96 0.48 -5.77
N ALA A 37 20.11 1.38 -6.27
CA ALA A 37 20.32 2.10 -7.53
C ALA A 37 21.63 2.93 -7.50
N ALA A 38 21.90 3.61 -6.40
CA ALA A 38 23.13 4.38 -6.22
C ALA A 38 24.39 3.48 -6.28
N LYS A 39 24.35 2.32 -5.58
CA LYS A 39 25.48 1.36 -5.59
C LYS A 39 25.72 0.75 -6.96
N LEU A 40 24.67 0.46 -7.70
CA LEU A 40 24.74 -0.14 -9.04
C LEU A 40 25.02 0.89 -10.13
N LYS A 41 25.00 2.19 -9.84
CA LYS A 41 24.99 3.27 -10.82
C LYS A 41 23.91 3.05 -11.88
N LEU A 42 22.71 2.65 -11.40
CA LEU A 42 21.59 2.31 -12.25
C LEU A 42 21.18 3.50 -13.11
N ASP A 43 20.75 3.22 -14.35
CA ASP A 43 20.20 4.25 -15.23
C ASP A 43 19.05 5.01 -14.55
N PRO A 44 19.03 6.34 -14.55
CA PRO A 44 18.03 7.13 -13.88
C PRO A 44 16.58 6.86 -14.36
N GLY A 45 16.40 6.55 -15.64
CA GLY A 45 15.09 6.21 -16.21
C GLY A 45 14.59 4.87 -15.69
N ILE A 46 15.46 3.86 -15.60
CA ILE A 46 15.13 2.56 -15.03
C ILE A 46 14.80 2.71 -13.54
N HIS A 47 15.59 3.49 -12.79
CA HIS A 47 15.31 3.79 -11.39
C HIS A 47 13.93 4.44 -11.22
N GLU A 48 13.58 5.40 -12.07
CA GLU A 48 12.27 6.07 -12.01
C GLU A 48 11.11 5.09 -12.28
N VAL A 49 11.22 4.24 -13.29
CA VAL A 49 10.22 3.20 -13.59
C VAL A 49 10.01 2.25 -12.41
N LEU A 50 11.08 1.83 -11.74
CA LEU A 50 11.01 0.89 -10.62
C LEU A 50 10.41 1.49 -9.34
N LYS A 51 10.19 2.79 -9.28
CA LYS A 51 9.50 3.43 -8.14
C LYS A 51 7.99 3.20 -8.14
N TYR A 52 7.39 2.83 -9.26
CA TYR A 52 5.94 2.77 -9.41
C TYR A 52 5.47 1.38 -9.82
N PRO A 53 4.36 0.89 -9.24
CA PRO A 53 3.68 -0.29 -9.78
C PRO A 53 3.12 -0.01 -11.17
N GLU A 54 3.27 -0.97 -12.10
CA GLU A 54 2.67 -0.90 -13.44
C GLU A 54 1.14 -0.83 -13.39
N ARG A 55 0.53 -1.48 -12.38
CA ARG A 55 -0.93 -1.53 -12.24
C ARG A 55 -1.36 -1.69 -10.80
N ILE A 56 -2.40 -0.97 -10.45
CA ILE A 56 -3.10 -1.10 -9.18
C ILE A 56 -4.60 -1.26 -9.47
N LEU A 57 -5.21 -2.27 -8.85
CA LEU A 57 -6.64 -2.52 -8.89
C LEU A 57 -7.18 -2.38 -7.47
N THR A 58 -8.24 -1.62 -7.31
CA THR A 58 -9.08 -1.59 -6.12
C THR A 58 -10.43 -2.17 -6.50
N VAL A 59 -10.87 -3.18 -5.78
CA VAL A 59 -12.09 -3.92 -6.11
C VAL A 59 -13.01 -4.04 -4.91
N SER A 60 -14.31 -4.08 -5.18
CA SER A 60 -15.34 -4.45 -4.22
C SER A 60 -15.58 -5.95 -4.29
N VAL A 61 -15.49 -6.62 -3.15
CA VAL A 61 -15.67 -8.08 -3.02
C VAL A 61 -16.96 -8.35 -2.24
N PRO A 62 -18.11 -8.54 -2.91
CA PRO A 62 -19.36 -8.89 -2.23
C PRO A 62 -19.36 -10.36 -1.80
N VAL A 63 -19.60 -10.60 -0.52
CA VAL A 63 -19.62 -11.93 0.08
C VAL A 63 -20.96 -12.16 0.76
N ARG A 64 -21.64 -13.28 0.45
CA ARG A 64 -22.81 -13.72 1.19
C ARG A 64 -22.35 -14.31 2.52
N MET A 65 -22.81 -13.73 3.61
CA MET A 65 -22.52 -14.17 4.96
C MET A 65 -23.39 -15.39 5.34
N ASP A 66 -23.06 -16.07 6.45
CA ASP A 66 -23.80 -17.25 6.89
C ASP A 66 -25.21 -16.92 7.40
N ASP A 67 -25.42 -15.69 7.88
CA ASP A 67 -26.72 -15.15 8.25
C ASP A 67 -27.62 -14.76 7.06
N GLY A 68 -27.13 -14.95 5.81
CA GLY A 68 -27.83 -14.63 4.57
C GLY A 68 -27.64 -13.18 4.10
N SER A 69 -27.03 -12.29 4.89
CA SER A 69 -26.71 -10.92 4.50
C SER A 69 -25.61 -10.88 3.45
N VAL A 70 -25.46 -9.73 2.76
CA VAL A 70 -24.34 -9.49 1.86
C VAL A 70 -23.46 -8.42 2.46
N LYS A 71 -22.17 -8.74 2.67
CA LYS A 71 -21.15 -7.80 3.09
C LYS A 71 -20.17 -7.54 1.97
N VAL A 72 -19.83 -6.26 1.75
CA VAL A 72 -18.87 -5.87 0.72
C VAL A 72 -17.54 -5.53 1.37
N PHE A 73 -16.48 -6.21 0.93
CA PHE A 73 -15.11 -5.97 1.39
C PHE A 73 -14.32 -5.24 0.33
N THR A 74 -13.35 -4.43 0.74
CA THR A 74 -12.42 -3.79 -0.18
C THR A 74 -11.19 -4.65 -0.38
N GLY A 75 -10.88 -4.94 -1.65
CA GLY A 75 -9.68 -5.67 -2.06
C GLY A 75 -8.74 -4.79 -2.88
N PHE A 76 -7.45 -5.05 -2.75
CA PHE A 76 -6.37 -4.42 -3.53
C PHE A 76 -5.56 -5.49 -4.26
N ARG A 77 -5.12 -5.17 -5.47
CA ARG A 77 -4.10 -5.93 -6.19
C ARG A 77 -3.09 -4.96 -6.79
N SER A 78 -1.85 -5.01 -6.34
CA SER A 78 -0.73 -4.30 -6.94
C SER A 78 0.09 -5.27 -7.80
N GLN A 79 0.38 -4.89 -9.04
CA GLN A 79 1.31 -5.53 -9.97
C GLN A 79 2.46 -4.55 -10.17
N HIS A 80 3.58 -4.82 -9.49
CA HIS A 80 4.67 -3.85 -9.44
C HIS A 80 5.47 -3.84 -10.74
N ASN A 81 5.93 -4.99 -11.20
CA ASN A 81 6.72 -5.08 -12.42
C ASN A 81 6.57 -6.46 -13.07
N SER A 82 6.32 -6.49 -14.38
CA SER A 82 6.09 -7.72 -15.15
C SER A 82 7.23 -8.04 -16.13
N ALA A 83 8.33 -7.28 -16.15
CA ALA A 83 9.42 -7.46 -17.11
C ALA A 83 10.04 -8.88 -17.11
N ARG A 84 10.00 -9.59 -15.97
CA ARG A 84 10.49 -10.96 -15.83
C ARG A 84 9.41 -12.04 -16.05
N GLY A 85 8.17 -11.65 -16.23
CA GLY A 85 7.03 -12.56 -16.41
C GLY A 85 5.82 -12.16 -15.56
N PRO A 86 4.78 -13.02 -15.50
CA PRO A 86 3.53 -12.73 -14.79
C PRO A 86 3.78 -12.34 -13.33
N CYS A 87 3.04 -11.33 -12.84
CA CYS A 87 3.18 -10.85 -11.47
C CYS A 87 2.70 -11.90 -10.45
N LYS A 88 3.64 -12.41 -9.64
CA LYS A 88 3.43 -13.40 -8.58
C LYS A 88 3.44 -12.72 -7.21
N GLY A 89 2.53 -13.14 -6.34
CA GLY A 89 2.48 -12.74 -4.94
C GLY A 89 1.24 -13.27 -4.25
N GLY A 90 1.27 -13.32 -2.92
CA GLY A 90 0.15 -13.79 -2.10
C GLY A 90 -0.94 -12.72 -1.92
N ILE A 91 -2.00 -13.10 -1.21
CA ILE A 91 -3.06 -12.23 -0.74
C ILE A 91 -3.01 -12.19 0.79
N ARG A 92 -3.13 -10.99 1.37
CA ARG A 92 -3.21 -10.79 2.81
C ARG A 92 -4.66 -10.49 3.21
N TYR A 93 -5.19 -11.24 4.16
CA TYR A 93 -6.47 -10.99 4.81
C TYR A 93 -6.22 -10.41 6.19
N HIS A 94 -6.49 -9.12 6.38
CA HIS A 94 -6.28 -8.46 7.66
C HIS A 94 -7.06 -7.14 7.74
N PRO A 95 -7.59 -6.74 8.91
CA PRO A 95 -8.32 -5.48 9.05
C PRO A 95 -7.47 -4.23 8.78
N ASN A 96 -6.16 -4.29 9.00
CA ASN A 96 -5.24 -3.18 8.81
C ASN A 96 -4.54 -3.18 7.44
N VAL A 97 -5.04 -3.93 6.47
CA VAL A 97 -4.50 -3.87 5.10
C VAL A 97 -4.68 -2.47 4.52
N THR A 98 -3.60 -1.90 4.00
CA THR A 98 -3.60 -0.63 3.29
C THR A 98 -3.08 -0.80 1.87
N LEU A 99 -3.48 0.08 0.97
CA LEU A 99 -2.94 0.10 -0.39
C LEU A 99 -1.44 0.30 -0.40
N ASP A 100 -0.93 1.14 0.50
CA ASP A 100 0.50 1.44 0.62
C ASP A 100 1.31 0.20 1.01
N GLU A 101 0.82 -0.58 1.99
CA GLU A 101 1.42 -1.87 2.35
C GLU A 101 1.43 -2.84 1.15
N VAL A 102 0.32 -2.91 0.40
CA VAL A 102 0.21 -3.80 -0.77
C VAL A 102 1.18 -3.38 -1.88
N LYS A 103 1.39 -2.07 -2.10
CA LYS A 103 2.41 -1.54 -3.01
C LYS A 103 3.82 -1.96 -2.58
N ALA A 104 4.19 -1.73 -1.32
CA ALA A 104 5.48 -2.12 -0.77
C ALA A 104 5.76 -3.62 -0.96
N LEU A 105 4.80 -4.44 -0.56
CA LEU A 105 4.92 -5.89 -0.65
C LEU A 105 5.03 -6.38 -2.11
N SER A 106 4.39 -5.71 -3.07
CA SER A 106 4.51 -6.05 -4.49
C SER A 106 5.89 -5.70 -5.06
N ALA A 107 6.48 -4.57 -4.64
CA ALA A 107 7.83 -4.17 -4.99
C ALA A 107 8.86 -5.21 -4.46
N TRP A 108 8.76 -5.56 -3.18
CA TRP A 108 9.62 -6.60 -2.60
C TRP A 108 9.47 -7.96 -3.29
N MET A 109 8.28 -8.30 -3.79
CA MET A 109 8.11 -9.52 -4.59
C MET A 109 8.85 -9.46 -5.92
N THR A 110 8.91 -8.30 -6.61
CA THR A 110 9.73 -8.12 -7.81
C THR A 110 11.20 -8.45 -7.52
N TRP A 111 11.73 -7.87 -6.44
CA TRP A 111 13.13 -8.09 -6.07
C TRP A 111 13.39 -9.52 -5.63
N LYS A 112 12.51 -10.11 -4.84
CA LYS A 112 12.63 -11.52 -4.43
C LYS A 112 12.65 -12.46 -5.63
N CYS A 113 11.74 -12.28 -6.60
CA CYS A 113 11.72 -13.08 -7.82
C CYS A 113 13.00 -12.91 -8.65
N GLY A 114 13.53 -11.67 -8.69
CA GLY A 114 14.80 -11.37 -9.36
C GLY A 114 15.99 -12.07 -8.72
N VAL A 115 16.10 -12.02 -7.39
CA VAL A 115 17.20 -12.61 -6.61
C VAL A 115 17.23 -14.14 -6.73
N VAL A 116 16.07 -14.80 -6.63
CA VAL A 116 16.00 -16.27 -6.76
C VAL A 116 15.97 -16.76 -8.21
N GLY A 117 16.00 -15.86 -9.19
CA GLY A 117 16.12 -16.20 -10.59
C GLY A 117 14.88 -16.84 -11.25
N ILE A 118 13.69 -16.71 -10.65
CA ILE A 118 12.45 -17.28 -11.22
C ILE A 118 11.82 -16.34 -12.26
N PRO A 119 11.12 -16.89 -13.29
CA PRO A 119 10.56 -16.12 -14.41
C PRO A 119 9.22 -15.48 -14.03
N TYR A 120 9.18 -14.69 -12.94
CA TYR A 120 7.99 -14.00 -12.46
C TYR A 120 8.29 -12.56 -12.10
N GLY A 121 7.31 -11.71 -12.34
CA GLY A 121 7.26 -10.36 -11.82
C GLY A 121 6.73 -10.28 -10.38
N GLY A 122 6.64 -9.09 -9.83
CA GLY A 122 6.17 -8.84 -8.47
C GLY A 122 4.72 -8.43 -8.40
N GLY A 123 3.93 -9.12 -7.58
CA GLY A 123 2.56 -8.76 -7.28
C GLY A 123 2.20 -9.01 -5.83
N LYS A 124 1.17 -8.32 -5.36
CA LYS A 124 0.59 -8.52 -4.02
C LYS A 124 -0.90 -8.19 -4.03
N GLY A 125 -1.68 -8.99 -3.31
CA GLY A 125 -3.07 -8.70 -3.00
C GLY A 125 -3.27 -8.44 -1.52
N GLY A 126 -4.38 -7.80 -1.18
CA GLY A 126 -4.84 -7.65 0.18
C GLY A 126 -6.33 -7.40 0.24
N ILE A 127 -7.01 -7.93 1.23
CA ILE A 127 -8.43 -7.67 1.49
C ILE A 127 -8.58 -7.16 2.92
N ILE A 128 -9.29 -6.04 3.07
CA ILE A 128 -9.61 -5.47 4.38
C ILE A 128 -10.71 -6.30 5.02
N CYS A 129 -10.34 -7.27 5.84
CA CYS A 129 -11.28 -8.13 6.58
C CYS A 129 -10.63 -8.66 7.84
N ASP A 130 -11.45 -9.14 8.78
CA ASP A 130 -10.96 -9.87 9.96
C ASP A 130 -11.25 -11.36 9.77
N PRO A 131 -10.28 -12.17 9.30
CA PRO A 131 -10.50 -13.59 9.05
C PRO A 131 -10.82 -14.39 10.32
N LYS A 132 -10.46 -13.86 11.50
CA LYS A 132 -10.77 -14.52 12.79
C LYS A 132 -12.24 -14.42 13.18
N LYS A 133 -12.96 -13.45 12.57
CA LYS A 133 -14.39 -13.22 12.78
C LYS A 133 -15.26 -13.78 11.65
N MET A 134 -14.65 -14.53 10.75
CA MET A 134 -15.32 -15.12 9.59
C MET A 134 -15.31 -16.65 9.70
N SER A 135 -16.38 -17.28 9.25
CA SER A 135 -16.41 -18.75 9.12
C SER A 135 -15.55 -19.20 7.94
N ASN A 136 -15.20 -20.49 7.93
CA ASN A 136 -14.50 -21.10 6.80
C ASN A 136 -15.30 -20.98 5.49
N GLY A 137 -16.63 -21.11 5.55
CA GLY A 137 -17.51 -20.95 4.39
C GLY A 137 -17.51 -19.51 3.85
N GLU A 138 -17.50 -18.51 4.73
CA GLU A 138 -17.40 -17.10 4.34
C GLU A 138 -16.04 -16.77 3.72
N LEU A 139 -14.95 -17.29 4.29
CA LEU A 139 -13.60 -17.14 3.75
C LEU A 139 -13.46 -17.83 2.38
N GLU A 140 -14.05 -19.01 2.22
CA GLU A 140 -14.08 -19.70 0.93
C GLU A 140 -14.82 -18.87 -0.13
N ARG A 141 -16.02 -18.37 0.20
CA ARG A 141 -16.78 -17.51 -0.72
C ARG A 141 -16.02 -16.25 -1.09
N MET A 142 -15.32 -15.62 -0.14
CA MET A 142 -14.47 -14.46 -0.40
C MET A 142 -13.30 -14.81 -1.34
N THR A 143 -12.65 -15.94 -1.10
CA THR A 143 -11.44 -16.35 -1.84
C THR A 143 -11.76 -16.74 -3.29
N ARG A 144 -12.97 -17.20 -3.56
CA ARG A 144 -13.45 -17.56 -4.90
C ARG A 144 -13.84 -16.36 -5.77
N LYS A 145 -13.98 -15.17 -5.17
CA LYS A 145 -14.29 -13.91 -5.87
C LYS A 145 -13.03 -13.24 -6.40
#